data_6b9cc53ee1f0c3d7374bf50e64ae27ef
#
_entry.id   6b9cc53ee1f0c3d7374bf50e64ae27ef
#
_cell.length_a   1.000
_cell.length_b   1.000
_cell.length_c   1.000
_cell.angle_alpha   90.00
_cell.angle_beta   90.00
_cell.angle_gamma   90.00
#
_symmetry.space_group_name_H-M   'P 1'
#
loop_
_entity.id
_entity.type
_entity.pdbx_description
1 polymer ?
#
loop_
_entity_poly.entity_id
_entity_poly.type
_entity_poly.pdbx_seq_one_letter_code
_entity_poly.pdbx_strand_id
1 'polypeptide(L)'
;LQVIVDGGASGKLAYGRDKNGGPTARVFSSVLERGVHRVVVKAGTEPVQFYSLTVQQEVEELTPEKRALHYRLFGLEPGEAPANARGAAHALIARFLPKAYRRPVEAAEADRLMALYDRAAERGDPYEERIRLMLKAVLVSPRFLFHVGDRAMTKAIQPLPDHDIANRLSYFLWATMPDEELINLAGQGKLKDAKVLAAQVDRMLDDPKSRAFASAFMGQWLGTQEIGGRV
;
A
#
# COMPACT_ATOMS: atom_id res chain seq x y z
N LEU A 1 -38.05 -15.57 -11.84
CA LEU A 1 -37.47 -14.61 -10.90
C LEU A 1 -36.42 -13.75 -11.59
N GLN A 2 -36.43 -12.46 -11.32
CA GLN A 2 -35.41 -11.51 -11.78
C GLN A 2 -34.71 -10.94 -10.56
N VAL A 3 -33.40 -11.01 -10.52
CA VAL A 3 -32.58 -10.35 -9.52
C VAL A 3 -32.06 -9.03 -10.09
N ILE A 4 -32.24 -7.97 -9.34
CA ILE A 4 -31.78 -6.62 -9.69
C ILE A 4 -30.91 -6.13 -8.54
N VAL A 5 -29.70 -5.68 -8.87
CA VAL A 5 -28.79 -5.08 -7.89
C VAL A 5 -28.58 -3.62 -8.27
N ASP A 6 -28.78 -2.70 -7.35
CA ASP A 6 -28.62 -1.24 -7.51
C ASP A 6 -29.36 -0.65 -8.74
N GLY A 7 -30.51 -1.24 -9.07
CA GLY A 7 -31.33 -0.80 -10.20
C GLY A 7 -30.91 -1.31 -11.58
N GLY A 8 -29.74 -1.96 -11.70
CA GLY A 8 -29.30 -2.64 -12.92
C GLY A 8 -29.89 -4.03 -13.04
N ALA A 9 -30.30 -4.46 -14.24
CA ALA A 9 -30.74 -5.83 -14.45
C ALA A 9 -29.54 -6.77 -14.42
N SER A 10 -29.44 -7.59 -13.41
CA SER A 10 -28.26 -8.43 -13.16
C SER A 10 -28.46 -9.92 -13.49
N GLY A 11 -29.66 -10.42 -13.69
CA GLY A 11 -29.88 -11.78 -14.14
C GLY A 11 -31.29 -12.29 -14.00
N LYS A 12 -31.60 -13.36 -14.71
CA LYS A 12 -32.83 -14.12 -14.58
C LYS A 12 -32.53 -15.45 -13.91
N LEU A 13 -33.21 -15.72 -12.80
CA LEU A 13 -33.20 -17.02 -12.16
C LEU A 13 -34.38 -17.85 -12.69
N ALA A 14 -34.10 -18.97 -13.34
CA ALA A 14 -35.15 -19.90 -13.73
C ALA A 14 -35.65 -20.68 -12.51
N TYR A 15 -36.96 -20.72 -12.31
CA TYR A 15 -37.56 -21.59 -11.30
C TYR A 15 -37.46 -23.04 -11.75
N GLY A 16 -37.09 -23.94 -10.85
CA GLY A 16 -37.02 -25.37 -11.13
C GLY A 16 -37.21 -26.20 -9.86
N ARG A 17 -37.78 -27.40 -10.03
CA ARG A 17 -37.78 -28.41 -8.97
C ARG A 17 -36.70 -29.45 -9.32
N ASP A 18 -36.11 -30.06 -8.33
CA ASP A 18 -35.23 -31.19 -8.49
C ASP A 18 -36.01 -32.43 -8.95
N LYS A 19 -35.32 -33.54 -9.27
CA LYS A 19 -35.93 -34.81 -9.70
C LYS A 19 -36.89 -35.39 -8.66
N ASN A 20 -36.82 -34.95 -7.40
CA ASN A 20 -37.63 -35.41 -6.31
C ASN A 20 -38.74 -34.39 -5.93
N GLY A 21 -38.93 -33.35 -6.74
CA GLY A 21 -39.95 -32.32 -6.50
C GLY A 21 -39.58 -31.26 -5.47
N GLY A 22 -38.34 -31.30 -4.92
CA GLY A 22 -37.84 -30.33 -3.97
C GLY A 22 -37.41 -28.98 -4.61
N PRO A 23 -37.33 -27.88 -3.84
CA PRO A 23 -36.90 -26.60 -4.35
C PRO A 23 -35.41 -26.64 -4.76
N THR A 24 -35.12 -26.19 -5.96
CA THR A 24 -33.72 -26.07 -6.41
C THR A 24 -33.13 -24.74 -5.97
N ALA A 25 -31.99 -24.80 -5.28
CA ALA A 25 -31.18 -23.59 -5.05
C ALA A 25 -30.66 -23.04 -6.39
N ARG A 26 -30.77 -21.73 -6.54
CA ARG A 26 -30.20 -21.02 -7.69
C ARG A 26 -29.21 -19.99 -7.16
N VAL A 27 -28.03 -19.98 -7.73
CA VAL A 27 -26.95 -19.05 -7.37
C VAL A 27 -26.91 -17.96 -8.45
N PHE A 28 -26.88 -16.73 -8.00
CA PHE A 28 -26.57 -15.56 -8.80
C PHE A 28 -25.32 -14.89 -8.20
N SER A 29 -24.30 -14.65 -8.99
CA SER A 29 -23.09 -13.95 -8.57
C SER A 29 -22.97 -12.60 -9.28
N SER A 30 -22.56 -11.59 -8.56
CA SER A 30 -22.26 -10.26 -9.10
C SER A 30 -21.08 -9.65 -8.35
N VAL A 31 -20.24 -8.94 -9.05
CA VAL A 31 -19.17 -8.16 -8.44
C VAL A 31 -19.77 -6.85 -7.97
N LEU A 32 -19.65 -6.57 -6.67
CA LEU A 32 -20.14 -5.36 -6.04
C LEU A 32 -18.96 -4.59 -5.43
N GLU A 33 -18.97 -3.28 -5.60
CA GLU A 33 -18.04 -2.42 -4.86
C GLU A 33 -18.42 -2.36 -3.38
N ARG A 34 -17.49 -1.93 -2.55
CA ARG A 34 -17.77 -1.79 -1.11
C ARG A 34 -18.83 -0.71 -0.89
N GLY A 35 -19.92 -1.06 -0.21
CA GLY A 35 -21.00 -0.10 0.08
C GLY A 35 -22.27 -0.79 0.53
N VAL A 36 -23.33 0.00 0.63
CA VAL A 36 -24.69 -0.49 0.85
C VAL A 36 -25.34 -0.76 -0.50
N HIS A 37 -25.71 -2.01 -0.75
CA HIS A 37 -26.31 -2.44 -2.00
C HIS A 37 -27.78 -2.82 -1.80
N ARG A 38 -28.61 -2.46 -2.77
CA ARG A 38 -30.01 -2.82 -2.79
C ARG A 38 -30.25 -4.01 -3.73
N VAL A 39 -30.54 -5.17 -3.16
CA VAL A 39 -30.91 -6.36 -3.92
C VAL A 39 -32.43 -6.46 -3.96
N VAL A 40 -33.01 -6.47 -5.16
CA VAL A 40 -34.45 -6.62 -5.38
C VAL A 40 -34.69 -7.91 -6.15
N VAL A 41 -35.50 -8.79 -5.59
CA VAL A 41 -35.94 -10.01 -6.24
C VAL A 41 -37.38 -9.82 -6.72
N LYS A 42 -37.61 -9.80 -8.02
CA LYS A 42 -38.94 -9.67 -8.63
C LYS A 42 -39.47 -11.03 -9.02
N ALA A 43 -40.65 -11.38 -8.55
CA ALA A 43 -41.42 -12.48 -9.09
C ALA A 43 -41.97 -12.13 -10.47
N GLY A 44 -42.13 -13.12 -11.33
CA GLY A 44 -42.89 -12.99 -12.59
C GLY A 44 -44.40 -13.00 -12.30
N THR A 45 -45.15 -13.35 -13.32
CA THR A 45 -46.63 -13.46 -13.27
C THR A 45 -47.13 -14.65 -12.45
N GLU A 46 -46.26 -15.62 -12.18
CA GLU A 46 -46.63 -16.85 -11.44
C GLU A 46 -46.29 -16.66 -9.93
N PRO A 47 -47.13 -17.17 -9.03
CA PRO A 47 -46.83 -17.16 -7.60
C PRO A 47 -45.61 -18.01 -7.31
N VAL A 48 -44.68 -17.44 -6.53
CA VAL A 48 -43.41 -18.06 -6.16
C VAL A 48 -43.29 -18.13 -4.64
N GLN A 49 -43.00 -19.31 -4.13
CA GLN A 49 -42.72 -19.53 -2.71
C GLN A 49 -41.21 -19.36 -2.47
N PHE A 50 -40.85 -18.42 -1.59
CA PHE A 50 -39.49 -18.27 -1.09
C PHE A 50 -39.32 -19.07 0.19
N TYR A 51 -38.31 -19.93 0.24
CA TYR A 51 -37.94 -20.68 1.44
C TYR A 51 -36.81 -19.99 2.20
N SER A 52 -35.80 -19.50 1.48
CA SER A 52 -34.69 -18.75 2.06
C SER A 52 -33.98 -17.91 0.99
N LEU A 53 -33.36 -16.82 1.43
CA LEU A 53 -32.39 -16.05 0.66
C LEU A 53 -31.08 -16.04 1.47
N THR A 54 -30.04 -16.61 0.90
CA THR A 54 -28.70 -16.60 1.51
C THR A 54 -27.80 -15.73 0.66
N VAL A 55 -27.22 -14.72 1.26
CA VAL A 55 -26.19 -13.90 0.62
C VAL A 55 -24.85 -14.38 1.14
N GLN A 56 -24.00 -14.85 0.22
CA GLN A 56 -22.64 -15.28 0.53
C GLN A 56 -21.67 -14.36 -0.20
N GLN A 57 -20.69 -13.88 0.52
CA GLN A 57 -19.57 -13.20 -0.08
C GLN A 57 -18.55 -14.27 -0.50
N GLU A 58 -18.25 -14.33 -1.80
CA GLU A 58 -17.09 -15.10 -2.26
C GLU A 58 -15.85 -14.27 -1.94
N VAL A 59 -15.13 -14.67 -0.91
CA VAL A 59 -13.84 -14.06 -0.57
C VAL A 59 -12.80 -14.73 -1.44
N GLU A 60 -12.15 -13.96 -2.32
CA GLU A 60 -11.00 -14.47 -3.07
C GLU A 60 -9.95 -14.97 -2.05
N GLU A 61 -9.69 -16.27 -2.06
CA GLU A 61 -8.66 -16.85 -1.19
C GLU A 61 -7.31 -16.22 -1.55
N LEU A 62 -6.69 -15.62 -0.53
CA LEU A 62 -5.36 -15.06 -0.72
C LEU A 62 -4.38 -16.18 -1.06
N THR A 63 -3.62 -16.01 -2.14
CA THR A 63 -2.51 -16.91 -2.44
C THR A 63 -1.54 -16.97 -1.25
N PRO A 64 -0.78 -18.08 -1.08
CA PRO A 64 0.19 -18.20 0.01
C PRO A 64 1.14 -16.99 0.10
N GLU A 65 1.57 -16.45 -1.05
CA GLU A 65 2.45 -15.27 -1.11
C GLU A 65 1.74 -14.01 -0.62
N LYS A 66 0.49 -13.77 -1.04
CA LYS A 66 -0.31 -12.63 -0.58
C LYS A 66 -0.58 -12.72 0.92
N ARG A 67 -0.86 -13.93 1.44
CA ARG A 67 -1.06 -14.17 2.86
C ARG A 67 0.22 -13.90 3.66
N ALA A 68 1.37 -14.34 3.18
CA ALA A 68 2.66 -14.08 3.81
C ALA A 68 2.99 -12.58 3.84
N LEU A 69 2.69 -11.84 2.76
CA LEU A 69 2.83 -10.39 2.71
C LEU A 69 1.89 -9.69 3.69
N HIS A 70 0.63 -10.14 3.76
CA HIS A 70 -0.34 -9.64 4.72
C HIS A 70 0.16 -9.80 6.15
N TYR A 71 0.61 -11.01 6.50
CA TYR A 71 1.14 -11.30 7.82
C TYR A 71 2.38 -10.45 8.16
N ARG A 72 3.27 -10.23 7.20
CA ARG A 72 4.44 -9.35 7.40
C ARG A 72 4.05 -7.90 7.68
N LEU A 73 2.95 -7.42 7.09
CA LEU A 73 2.50 -6.05 7.26
C LEU A 73 1.71 -5.87 8.56
N PHE A 74 0.75 -6.76 8.82
CA PHE A 74 -0.21 -6.63 9.91
C PHE A 74 0.14 -7.46 11.15
N GLY A 75 0.90 -8.55 11.00
CA GLY A 75 1.17 -9.52 12.05
C GLY A 75 -0.04 -10.39 12.43
N LEU A 76 -1.08 -10.40 11.59
CA LEU A 76 -2.39 -10.99 11.83
C LEU A 76 -2.88 -11.70 10.57
N GLU A 77 -3.82 -12.60 10.74
CA GLU A 77 -4.55 -13.19 9.62
C GLU A 77 -5.53 -12.17 9.01
N PRO A 78 -5.88 -12.32 7.72
CA PRO A 78 -6.84 -11.44 7.05
C PRO A 78 -8.19 -11.40 7.78
N GLY A 79 -8.72 -10.20 7.98
CA GLY A 79 -9.99 -9.97 8.68
C GLY A 79 -9.88 -9.86 10.20
N GLU A 80 -8.73 -10.16 10.78
CA GLU A 80 -8.50 -9.99 12.21
C GLU A 80 -8.12 -8.55 12.58
N ALA A 81 -8.37 -8.17 13.82
CA ALA A 81 -7.92 -6.91 14.39
C ALA A 81 -7.21 -7.17 15.73
N PRO A 82 -6.10 -6.47 16.03
CA PRO A 82 -5.42 -6.63 17.31
C PRO A 82 -6.28 -6.08 18.46
N ALA A 83 -6.13 -6.64 19.66
CA ALA A 83 -6.84 -6.18 20.86
C ALA A 83 -6.68 -4.67 21.10
N ASN A 84 -5.46 -4.13 20.87
CA ASN A 84 -5.19 -2.69 20.86
C ASN A 84 -4.96 -2.21 19.42
N ALA A 85 -6.03 -2.15 18.62
CA ALA A 85 -5.97 -1.80 17.21
C ALA A 85 -5.32 -0.42 16.94
N ARG A 86 -5.64 0.58 17.78
CA ARG A 86 -5.06 1.93 17.64
C ARG A 86 -3.58 1.97 17.98
N GLY A 87 -3.16 1.27 19.04
CA GLY A 87 -1.74 1.17 19.40
C GLY A 87 -0.92 0.43 18.36
N ALA A 88 -1.46 -0.65 17.79
CA ALA A 88 -0.82 -1.40 16.71
C ALA A 88 -0.68 -0.55 15.44
N ALA A 89 -1.70 0.23 15.08
CA ALA A 89 -1.66 1.18 13.97
C ALA A 89 -0.58 2.25 14.16
N HIS A 90 -0.49 2.82 15.37
CA HIS A 90 0.54 3.79 15.72
C HIS A 90 1.95 3.19 15.62
N ALA A 91 2.17 1.99 16.16
CA ALA A 91 3.45 1.29 16.07
C ALA A 91 3.85 0.98 14.62
N LEU A 92 2.88 0.59 13.77
CA LEU A 92 3.11 0.36 12.35
C LEU A 92 3.57 1.64 11.65
N ILE A 93 2.87 2.75 11.87
CA ILE A 93 3.21 4.05 11.25
C ILE A 93 4.54 4.58 11.78
N ALA A 94 4.82 4.47 13.07
CA ALA A 94 6.09 4.88 13.65
C ALA A 94 7.30 4.15 13.02
N ARG A 95 7.13 2.88 12.66
CA ARG A 95 8.15 2.07 11.98
C ARG A 95 8.22 2.34 10.47
N PHE A 96 7.06 2.56 9.83
CA PHE A 96 6.97 2.67 8.37
C PHE A 96 7.33 4.07 7.86
N LEU A 97 6.85 5.10 8.53
CA LEU A 97 6.92 6.48 8.06
C LEU A 97 8.35 7.02 7.88
N PRO A 98 9.31 6.76 8.81
CA PRO A 98 10.70 7.18 8.63
C PRO A 98 11.34 6.55 7.39
N LYS A 99 11.01 5.28 7.10
CA LYS A 99 11.49 4.59 5.90
C LYS A 99 10.86 5.17 4.63
N ALA A 100 9.55 5.42 4.65
CA ALA A 100 8.83 6.00 3.52
C ALA A 100 9.30 7.42 3.17
N TYR A 101 9.54 8.25 4.19
CA TYR A 101 10.01 9.63 4.01
C TYR A 101 11.53 9.76 4.00
N ARG A 102 12.25 8.64 4.26
CA ARG A 102 13.72 8.58 4.22
C ARG A 102 14.42 9.60 5.12
N ARG A 103 13.77 9.95 6.24
CA ARG A 103 14.24 10.89 7.25
C ARG A 103 13.54 10.66 8.58
N PRO A 104 14.04 11.22 9.69
CA PRO A 104 13.28 11.28 10.93
C PRO A 104 11.94 11.98 10.71
N VAL A 105 10.91 11.53 11.41
CA VAL A 105 9.55 12.02 11.27
C VAL A 105 9.16 12.77 12.53
N GLU A 106 8.54 13.93 12.36
CA GLU A 106 8.00 14.70 13.47
C GLU A 106 6.72 14.05 14.01
N ALA A 107 6.49 14.17 15.32
CA ALA A 107 5.29 13.62 15.95
C ALA A 107 3.99 14.08 15.25
N ALA A 108 3.93 15.36 14.89
CA ALA A 108 2.77 15.94 14.19
C ALA A 108 2.47 15.30 12.82
N GLU A 109 3.43 14.65 12.18
CA GLU A 109 3.22 13.93 10.92
C GLU A 109 2.54 12.58 11.17
N ALA A 110 2.98 11.87 12.19
CA ALA A 110 2.34 10.63 12.64
C ALA A 110 0.91 10.90 13.15
N ASP A 111 0.72 11.97 13.93
CA ASP A 111 -0.58 12.36 14.46
C ASP A 111 -1.60 12.66 13.37
N ARG A 112 -1.19 13.30 12.27
CA ARG A 112 -2.07 13.54 11.11
C ARG A 112 -2.56 12.24 10.48
N LEU A 113 -1.71 11.23 10.39
CA LEU A 113 -2.09 9.92 9.88
C LEU A 113 -3.00 9.17 10.86
N MET A 114 -2.70 9.28 12.16
CA MET A 114 -3.57 8.71 13.20
C MET A 114 -4.96 9.37 13.21
N ALA A 115 -5.07 10.65 12.93
CA ALA A 115 -6.36 11.31 12.76
C ALA A 115 -7.18 10.73 11.58
N LEU A 116 -6.52 10.30 10.50
CA LEU A 116 -7.22 9.57 9.41
C LEU A 116 -7.70 8.20 9.87
N TYR A 117 -6.88 7.48 10.64
CA TYR A 117 -7.25 6.21 11.23
C TYR A 117 -8.48 6.35 12.14
N ASP A 118 -8.48 7.36 13.03
CA ASP A 118 -9.55 7.60 13.98
C ASP A 118 -10.87 7.93 13.26
N ARG A 119 -10.85 8.77 12.23
CA ARG A 119 -12.04 9.06 11.40
C ARG A 119 -12.59 7.82 10.68
N ALA A 120 -11.70 6.95 10.20
CA ALA A 120 -12.12 5.69 9.59
C ALA A 120 -12.71 4.72 10.64
N ALA A 121 -12.19 4.77 11.87
CA ALA A 121 -12.75 4.01 12.99
C ALA A 121 -14.16 4.49 13.37
N GLU A 122 -14.38 5.79 13.42
CA GLU A 122 -15.69 6.40 13.68
C GLU A 122 -16.73 6.00 12.62
N ARG A 123 -16.33 5.78 11.37
CA ARG A 123 -17.20 5.25 10.30
C ARG A 123 -17.49 3.75 10.44
N GLY A 124 -16.85 3.05 11.36
CA GLY A 124 -16.96 1.60 11.50
C GLY A 124 -16.14 0.80 10.49
N ASP A 125 -15.16 1.40 9.83
CA ASP A 125 -14.31 0.70 8.86
C ASP A 125 -13.53 -0.44 9.55
N PRO A 126 -13.33 -1.60 8.90
CA PRO A 126 -12.47 -2.67 9.42
C PRO A 126 -11.03 -2.20 9.65
N TYR A 127 -10.30 -2.88 10.55
CA TYR A 127 -8.93 -2.51 10.91
C TYR A 127 -8.00 -2.35 9.69
N GLU A 128 -8.04 -3.32 8.78
CA GLU A 128 -7.22 -3.29 7.57
C GLU A 128 -7.50 -2.07 6.68
N GLU A 129 -8.76 -1.67 6.54
CA GLU A 129 -9.13 -0.50 5.75
C GLU A 129 -8.63 0.80 6.38
N ARG A 130 -8.64 0.89 7.71
CA ARG A 130 -8.07 2.05 8.42
C ARG A 130 -6.56 2.15 8.16
N ILE A 131 -5.84 1.02 8.22
CA ILE A 131 -4.41 0.96 7.89
C ILE A 131 -4.18 1.29 6.41
N ARG A 132 -4.98 0.72 5.51
CA ARG A 132 -4.90 0.99 4.07
C ARG A 132 -5.08 2.47 3.75
N LEU A 133 -5.99 3.16 4.43
CA LEU A 133 -6.20 4.59 4.28
C LEU A 133 -4.96 5.39 4.68
N MET A 134 -4.33 5.06 5.82
CA MET A 134 -3.08 5.72 6.23
C MET A 134 -1.94 5.47 5.23
N LEU A 135 -1.76 4.22 4.78
CA LEU A 135 -0.72 3.89 3.80
C LEU A 135 -0.95 4.60 2.46
N LYS A 136 -2.19 4.68 1.99
CA LYS A 136 -2.53 5.48 0.80
C LYS A 136 -2.14 6.94 0.97
N ALA A 137 -2.44 7.55 2.13
CA ALA A 137 -2.09 8.94 2.41
C ALA A 137 -0.56 9.15 2.40
N VAL A 138 0.21 8.19 2.91
CA VAL A 138 1.69 8.23 2.84
C VAL A 138 2.17 8.16 1.40
N LEU A 139 1.66 7.20 0.61
CA LEU A 139 2.12 6.94 -0.76
C LEU A 139 1.80 8.08 -1.75
N VAL A 140 0.73 8.85 -1.51
CA VAL A 140 0.41 10.03 -2.33
C VAL A 140 1.04 11.32 -1.80
N SER A 141 1.72 11.27 -0.66
CA SER A 141 2.36 12.44 -0.06
C SER A 141 3.51 12.93 -0.94
N PRO A 142 3.65 14.25 -1.14
CA PRO A 142 4.83 14.82 -1.81
C PRO A 142 6.16 14.40 -1.16
N ARG A 143 6.18 14.15 0.14
CA ARG A 143 7.37 13.68 0.89
C ARG A 143 7.79 12.26 0.53
N PHE A 144 6.85 11.44 0.08
CA PHE A 144 7.13 10.11 -0.46
C PHE A 144 7.52 10.19 -1.95
N LEU A 145 6.75 10.95 -2.74
CA LEU A 145 6.90 11.01 -4.20
C LEU A 145 8.14 11.78 -4.65
N PHE A 146 8.55 12.80 -3.89
CA PHE A 146 9.66 13.67 -4.28
C PHE A 146 10.81 13.61 -3.27
N HIS A 147 12.02 13.76 -3.77
CA HIS A 147 13.22 13.94 -2.96
C HIS A 147 13.44 15.43 -2.64
N VAL A 148 12.46 16.05 -2.01
CA VAL A 148 12.54 17.47 -1.63
C VAL A 148 13.09 17.55 -0.20
N GLY A 149 14.28 18.13 -0.06
CA GLY A 149 14.81 18.50 1.26
C GLY A 149 13.97 19.64 1.84
N ASP A 150 13.69 19.57 3.15
CA ASP A 150 13.07 20.67 3.92
C ASP A 150 14.09 21.82 4.04
N ARG A 151 14.21 22.63 3.00
CA ARG A 151 15.11 23.78 2.99
C ARG A 151 14.32 25.07 3.10
N ALA A 152 14.78 25.94 4.01
CA ALA A 152 14.38 27.33 3.97
C ALA A 152 14.82 27.92 2.61
N MET A 153 13.92 28.64 1.95
CA MET A 153 14.20 29.38 0.72
C MET A 153 15.13 30.56 1.05
N THR A 154 16.42 30.26 1.20
CA THR A 154 17.46 31.28 1.44
C THR A 154 18.39 31.35 0.21
N LYS A 155 18.92 32.55 -0.05
CA LYS A 155 19.94 32.75 -1.10
C LYS A 155 21.33 32.23 -0.74
N ALA A 156 21.53 31.83 0.52
CA ALA A 156 22.82 31.34 1.02
C ALA A 156 23.00 29.85 0.72
N ILE A 157 24.20 29.45 0.34
CA ILE A 157 24.59 28.06 0.22
C ILE A 157 24.57 27.45 1.62
N GLN A 158 23.71 26.46 1.85
CA GLN A 158 23.60 25.74 3.10
C GLN A 158 24.14 24.31 2.94
N PRO A 159 24.86 23.79 3.95
CA PRO A 159 25.27 22.38 3.93
C PRO A 159 24.03 21.49 3.98
N LEU A 160 24.12 20.34 3.28
CA LEU A 160 23.06 19.33 3.26
C LEU A 160 22.90 18.71 4.66
N PRO A 161 21.66 18.47 5.11
CA PRO A 161 21.41 17.56 6.22
C PRO A 161 21.94 16.16 5.91
N ASP A 162 22.40 15.42 6.91
CA ASP A 162 22.96 14.08 6.73
C ASP A 162 21.97 13.09 6.08
N HIS A 163 20.68 13.20 6.39
CA HIS A 163 19.66 12.38 5.75
C HIS A 163 19.53 12.67 4.25
N ASP A 164 19.71 13.93 3.83
CA ASP A 164 19.72 14.29 2.41
C ASP A 164 20.97 13.76 1.72
N ILE A 165 22.13 13.73 2.41
CA ILE A 165 23.36 13.11 1.91
C ILE A 165 23.13 11.61 1.71
N ALA A 166 22.58 10.91 2.73
CA ALA A 166 22.27 9.49 2.66
C ALA A 166 21.34 9.18 1.47
N ASN A 167 20.27 9.95 1.32
CA ASN A 167 19.32 9.78 0.22
C ASN A 167 19.97 9.98 -1.13
N ARG A 168 20.69 11.09 -1.33
CA ARG A 168 21.33 11.39 -2.62
C ARG A 168 22.36 10.33 -2.99
N LEU A 169 23.20 9.92 -2.02
CA LEU A 169 24.20 8.90 -2.23
C LEU A 169 23.57 7.57 -2.64
N SER A 170 22.55 7.13 -1.90
CA SER A 170 21.87 5.87 -2.14
C SER A 170 21.14 5.83 -3.49
N TYR A 171 20.37 6.85 -3.82
CA TYR A 171 19.69 6.90 -5.12
C TYR A 171 20.65 7.07 -6.28
N PHE A 172 21.80 7.75 -6.08
CA PHE A 172 22.81 7.89 -7.11
C PHE A 172 23.55 6.58 -7.39
N LEU A 173 23.99 5.87 -6.34
CA LEU A 173 24.80 4.66 -6.51
C LEU A 173 23.96 3.38 -6.67
N TRP A 174 22.78 3.30 -6.02
CA TRP A 174 21.99 2.08 -5.97
C TRP A 174 20.60 2.18 -6.60
N ALA A 175 20.17 3.39 -6.99
CA ALA A 175 18.81 3.68 -7.48
C ALA A 175 17.70 3.20 -6.52
N THR A 176 18.00 3.14 -5.23
CA THR A 176 17.07 2.69 -4.19
C THR A 176 17.24 3.49 -2.90
N MET A 177 16.35 3.28 -1.93
CA MET A 177 16.40 3.93 -0.61
C MET A 177 17.68 3.55 0.16
N PRO A 178 18.13 4.43 1.09
CA PRO A 178 19.27 4.13 1.96
C PRO A 178 19.06 2.86 2.77
N ASP A 179 20.14 2.12 3.00
CA ASP A 179 20.14 0.99 3.93
C ASP A 179 20.20 1.45 5.40
N GLU A 180 20.09 0.49 6.31
CA GLU A 180 20.10 0.78 7.75
C GLU A 180 21.41 1.43 8.22
N GLU A 181 22.55 1.07 7.61
CA GLU A 181 23.85 1.65 7.96
C GLU A 181 23.90 3.14 7.61
N LEU A 182 23.49 3.51 6.39
CA LEU A 182 23.42 4.91 5.97
C LEU A 182 22.43 5.71 6.82
N ILE A 183 21.26 5.12 7.13
CA ILE A 183 20.25 5.77 7.98
C ILE A 183 20.82 6.03 9.37
N ASN A 184 21.52 5.06 9.95
CA ASN A 184 22.12 5.16 11.28
C ASN A 184 23.24 6.23 11.31
N LEU A 185 24.13 6.24 10.30
CA LEU A 185 25.18 7.25 10.18
C LEU A 185 24.61 8.67 10.01
N ALA A 186 23.53 8.79 9.21
CA ALA A 186 22.82 10.04 9.05
C ALA A 186 22.17 10.51 10.35
N GLY A 187 21.55 9.59 11.10
CA GLY A 187 20.98 9.89 12.42
C GLY A 187 22.01 10.33 13.47
N GLN A 188 23.26 9.89 13.31
CA GLN A 188 24.40 10.28 14.16
C GLN A 188 25.10 11.57 13.69
N GLY A 189 24.68 12.16 12.57
CA GLY A 189 25.32 13.35 11.98
C GLY A 189 26.73 13.11 11.43
N LYS A 190 27.07 11.87 11.07
CA LYS A 190 28.43 11.44 10.70
C LYS A 190 28.73 11.51 9.19
N LEU A 191 27.71 11.68 8.35
CA LEU A 191 27.92 11.69 6.89
C LEU A 191 28.56 12.96 6.35
N LYS A 192 28.72 14.00 7.17
CA LYS A 192 29.50 15.20 6.84
C LYS A 192 31.00 15.01 7.02
N ASP A 193 31.43 13.98 7.76
CA ASP A 193 32.84 13.61 7.85
C ASP A 193 33.30 12.99 6.53
N ALA A 194 34.31 13.59 5.90
CA ALA A 194 34.80 13.17 4.60
C ALA A 194 35.35 11.73 4.60
N LYS A 195 35.93 11.26 5.70
CA LYS A 195 36.46 9.91 5.80
C LYS A 195 35.32 8.89 5.91
N VAL A 196 34.30 9.20 6.70
CA VAL A 196 33.11 8.36 6.84
C VAL A 196 32.37 8.30 5.52
N LEU A 197 32.18 9.43 4.84
CA LEU A 197 31.51 9.49 3.55
C LEU A 197 32.25 8.68 2.49
N ALA A 198 33.59 8.81 2.41
CA ALA A 198 34.41 8.05 1.47
C ALA A 198 34.30 6.54 1.73
N ALA A 199 34.39 6.10 2.98
CA ALA A 199 34.22 4.69 3.34
C ALA A 199 32.83 4.15 2.96
N GLN A 200 31.77 4.96 3.06
CA GLN A 200 30.43 4.55 2.62
C GLN A 200 30.34 4.48 1.09
N VAL A 201 30.97 5.40 0.37
CA VAL A 201 31.04 5.34 -1.11
C VAL A 201 31.73 4.06 -1.56
N ASP A 202 32.89 3.73 -0.98
CA ASP A 202 33.65 2.53 -1.33
C ASP A 202 32.80 1.27 -1.05
N ARG A 203 32.21 1.16 0.15
CA ARG A 203 31.29 0.07 0.50
C ARG A 203 30.13 -0.07 -0.49
N MET A 204 29.55 1.04 -0.89
CA MET A 204 28.39 1.06 -1.78
C MET A 204 28.76 0.71 -3.22
N LEU A 205 29.96 1.04 -3.66
CA LEU A 205 30.47 0.64 -4.99
C LEU A 205 30.76 -0.86 -5.05
N ASP A 206 31.20 -1.47 -3.94
CA ASP A 206 31.46 -2.91 -3.84
C ASP A 206 30.17 -3.74 -3.75
N ASP A 207 29.03 -3.13 -3.37
CA ASP A 207 27.73 -3.80 -3.30
C ASP A 207 27.18 -4.09 -4.71
N PRO A 208 26.59 -5.28 -4.98
CA PRO A 208 25.98 -5.60 -6.28
C PRO A 208 24.94 -4.60 -6.77
N LYS A 209 24.30 -3.83 -5.88
CA LYS A 209 23.36 -2.76 -6.24
C LYS A 209 24.02 -1.62 -7.04
N SER A 210 25.34 -1.46 -6.96
CA SER A 210 26.10 -0.46 -7.72
C SER A 210 25.99 -0.65 -9.24
N ARG A 211 25.58 -1.84 -9.70
CA ARG A 211 25.24 -2.08 -11.12
C ARG A 211 24.15 -1.11 -11.63
N ALA A 212 23.26 -0.66 -10.75
CA ALA A 212 22.25 0.33 -11.10
C ALA A 212 22.89 1.67 -11.54
N PHE A 213 23.95 2.12 -10.84
CA PHE A 213 24.72 3.29 -11.23
C PHE A 213 25.38 3.11 -12.60
N ALA A 214 26.09 1.99 -12.79
CA ALA A 214 26.75 1.72 -14.07
C ALA A 214 25.73 1.71 -15.23
N SER A 215 24.61 1.03 -15.07
CA SER A 215 23.57 0.94 -16.10
C SER A 215 22.90 2.29 -16.36
N ALA A 216 22.52 3.03 -15.34
CA ALA A 216 21.82 4.31 -15.49
C ALA A 216 22.76 5.40 -16.00
N PHE A 217 23.95 5.57 -15.39
CA PHE A 217 24.90 6.61 -15.75
C PHE A 217 25.49 6.37 -17.14
N MET A 218 26.02 5.16 -17.38
CA MET A 218 26.63 4.83 -18.68
C MET A 218 25.58 4.82 -19.80
N GLY A 219 24.37 4.28 -19.51
CA GLY A 219 23.28 4.26 -20.46
C GLY A 219 22.86 5.67 -20.92
N GLN A 220 22.77 6.61 -19.97
CA GLN A 220 22.44 8.00 -20.27
C GLN A 220 23.60 8.74 -20.93
N TRP A 221 24.82 8.61 -20.39
CA TRP A 221 26.00 9.32 -20.89
C TRP A 221 26.40 8.88 -22.30
N LEU A 222 26.33 7.58 -22.59
CA LEU A 222 26.64 7.02 -23.91
C LEU A 222 25.43 7.00 -24.85
N GLY A 223 24.24 7.40 -24.41
CA GLY A 223 23.03 7.36 -25.23
C GLY A 223 22.57 5.95 -25.62
N THR A 224 23.01 4.92 -24.86
CA THR A 224 22.75 3.52 -25.21
C THR A 224 21.39 2.99 -24.69
N GLN A 225 20.69 3.76 -23.89
CA GLN A 225 19.39 3.35 -23.34
C GLN A 225 18.31 3.09 -24.42
N GLU A 226 18.45 3.70 -25.59
CA GLU A 226 17.51 3.54 -26.70
C GLU A 226 17.94 2.48 -27.73
N ILE A 227 19.13 1.87 -27.58
CA ILE A 227 19.72 0.92 -28.54
C ILE A 227 19.07 -0.49 -28.40
N GLY A 228 17.86 -0.63 -28.02
CA GLY A 228 17.18 -1.92 -27.94
C GLY A 228 15.65 -1.80 -28.05
N GLY A 229 15.18 -0.57 -28.18
CA GLY A 229 13.75 -0.28 -28.17
C GLY A 229 13.11 -0.06 -29.55
N ARG A 230 13.83 -0.26 -30.62
CA ARG A 230 13.28 -0.19 -31.99
C ARG A 230 13.48 -1.53 -32.69
N VAL A 231 12.61 -2.46 -32.41
CA VAL A 231 12.26 -3.55 -33.32
C VAL A 231 10.75 -3.55 -33.45
#